data_0e12a0198691596be7b93c481583fe74
#
_entry.id   0e12a0198691596be7b93c481583fe74
#
_cell.length_a   1.000
_cell.length_b   1.000
_cell.length_c   1.000
_cell.angle_alpha   90.00
_cell.angle_beta   90.00
_cell.angle_gamma   90.00
#
_symmetry.space_group_name_H-M   'P 1'
#
loop_
_entity.id
_entity.type
_entity.pdbx_description
1 polymer ?
#
loop_
_entity_poly.entity_id
_entity_poly.type
_entity_poly.pdbx_seq_one_letter_code
_entity_poly.pdbx_strand_id
1 'polypeptide(L)'
;MDNRPIGFLDSGVGGLTVVRELKRQLPHESIVYIGDSARAPYGPRPAEQIREYTWQLVKFLLTKDVKMIVIACNTATAVVWEEIKGALNIPVLGVVLPGSSAAIKSSQSGHIGVIGTPMTIASNIYEQKIKHLAPQMNVLSLSCPRFAPIVESNEINSSVAKKIVYASMAPLVGKVDTLVLGCTHYPLLRPIIQNVMGPSVKLIDSGAETVRDVSVLLNYFEINRSREVEDKTEEYYTTASVLGFKEIAEQWLGEEVAVQHVDLGKELEND
;
A
#
# COMPACT_ATOMS: atom_id res chain seq x y z
N MET A 1 -5.56 -14.71 -21.47
CA MET A 1 -4.43 -13.76 -21.34
C MET A 1 -4.94 -12.35 -21.61
N ASP A 2 -4.42 -11.35 -20.87
CA ASP A 2 -4.84 -9.95 -20.99
C ASP A 2 -3.62 -9.05 -20.83
N ASN A 3 -3.27 -8.31 -21.88
CA ASN A 3 -2.07 -7.46 -21.90
C ASN A 3 -2.27 -6.07 -21.32
N ARG A 4 -3.50 -5.72 -20.91
CA ARG A 4 -3.80 -4.47 -20.22
C ARG A 4 -3.01 -4.35 -18.91
N PRO A 5 -2.68 -3.14 -18.47
CA PRO A 5 -1.89 -2.93 -17.26
C PRO A 5 -2.68 -3.24 -15.97
N ILE A 6 -1.94 -3.45 -14.89
CA ILE A 6 -2.47 -3.43 -13.53
C ILE A 6 -2.40 -1.98 -13.04
N GLY A 7 -3.53 -1.43 -12.60
CA GLY A 7 -3.62 -0.10 -12.02
C GLY A 7 -3.28 -0.11 -10.53
N PHE A 8 -2.38 0.77 -10.11
CA PHE A 8 -2.04 1.00 -8.70
C PHE A 8 -2.41 2.41 -8.30
N LEU A 9 -3.05 2.58 -7.16
CA LEU A 9 -3.31 3.89 -6.58
C LEU A 9 -2.81 3.99 -5.14
N ASP A 10 -2.33 5.17 -4.78
CA ASP A 10 -1.90 5.52 -3.42
C ASP A 10 -2.12 7.01 -3.16
N SER A 11 -2.10 7.40 -1.89
CA SER A 11 -2.17 8.81 -1.48
C SER A 11 -0.95 9.64 -1.87
N GLY A 12 0.12 9.03 -2.37
CA GLY A 12 1.36 9.71 -2.73
C GLY A 12 2.40 8.76 -3.32
N VAL A 13 3.59 8.76 -2.76
CA VAL A 13 4.73 7.95 -3.23
C VAL A 13 4.80 6.58 -2.58
N GLY A 14 4.10 6.37 -1.45
CA GLY A 14 4.22 5.17 -0.62
C GLY A 14 3.93 3.88 -1.36
N GLY A 15 2.93 3.87 -2.22
CA GLY A 15 2.52 2.72 -3.02
C GLY A 15 3.59 2.19 -3.99
N LEU A 16 4.64 2.97 -4.27
CA LEU A 16 5.81 2.50 -5.04
C LEU A 16 6.53 1.33 -4.37
N THR A 17 6.41 1.17 -3.05
CA THR A 17 6.91 -0.04 -2.36
C THR A 17 6.19 -1.31 -2.81
N VAL A 18 4.88 -1.21 -3.08
CA VAL A 18 4.06 -2.31 -3.62
C VAL A 18 4.40 -2.57 -5.08
N VAL A 19 4.58 -1.50 -5.87
CA VAL A 19 5.02 -1.60 -7.28
C VAL A 19 6.38 -2.28 -7.38
N ARG A 20 7.34 -1.92 -6.53
CA ARG A 20 8.65 -2.59 -6.46
C ARG A 20 8.52 -4.09 -6.22
N GLU A 21 7.64 -4.49 -5.33
CA GLU A 21 7.36 -5.91 -5.09
C GLU A 21 6.69 -6.58 -6.29
N LEU A 22 5.78 -5.89 -6.99
CA LEU A 22 5.21 -6.42 -8.23
C LEU A 22 6.28 -6.66 -9.29
N LYS A 23 7.15 -5.68 -9.54
CA LYS A 23 8.26 -5.81 -10.50
C LYS A 23 9.19 -6.97 -10.17
N ARG A 24 9.41 -7.23 -8.88
CA ARG A 24 10.22 -8.36 -8.41
C ARG A 24 9.53 -9.71 -8.60
N GLN A 25 8.22 -9.81 -8.32
CA GLN A 25 7.48 -11.08 -8.31
C GLN A 25 6.83 -11.38 -9.66
N LEU A 26 6.39 -10.36 -10.38
CA LEU A 26 5.63 -10.44 -11.64
C LEU A 26 6.25 -9.49 -12.69
N PRO A 27 7.51 -9.69 -13.10
CA PRO A 27 8.28 -8.74 -13.91
C PRO A 27 7.71 -8.52 -15.32
N HIS A 28 6.82 -9.39 -15.79
CA HIS A 28 6.23 -9.28 -17.12
C HIS A 28 4.94 -8.45 -17.15
N GLU A 29 4.33 -8.13 -16.00
CA GLU A 29 3.09 -7.37 -15.94
C GLU A 29 3.33 -5.88 -16.24
N SER A 30 2.41 -5.28 -17.01
CA SER A 30 2.35 -3.84 -17.26
C SER A 30 1.73 -3.11 -16.07
N ILE A 31 2.15 -1.86 -15.85
CA ILE A 31 1.81 -1.08 -14.66
C ILE A 31 1.32 0.31 -15.08
N VAL A 32 0.24 0.76 -14.47
CA VAL A 32 -0.13 2.17 -14.38
C VAL A 32 -0.24 2.53 -12.91
N TYR A 33 0.58 3.47 -12.46
CA TYR A 33 0.58 3.96 -11.09
C TYR A 33 0.10 5.40 -11.03
N ILE A 34 -0.76 5.72 -10.06
CA ILE A 34 -1.12 7.09 -9.72
C ILE A 34 -0.96 7.37 -8.23
N GLY A 35 -0.16 8.41 -7.91
CA GLY A 35 0.02 8.92 -6.55
C GLY A 35 -0.60 10.29 -6.36
N ASP A 36 -1.53 10.42 -5.41
CA ASP A 36 -2.23 11.67 -5.10
C ASP A 36 -1.42 12.59 -4.20
N SER A 37 -0.20 12.91 -4.61
CA SER A 37 0.78 13.63 -3.79
C SER A 37 0.35 15.07 -3.44
N ALA A 38 -0.51 15.71 -4.25
CA ALA A 38 -1.02 17.05 -3.95
C ALA A 38 -1.95 17.07 -2.73
N ARG A 39 -2.60 15.94 -2.44
CA ARG A 39 -3.55 15.81 -1.33
C ARG A 39 -3.05 14.88 -0.22
N ALA A 40 -1.81 14.41 -0.34
CA ALA A 40 -1.13 13.64 0.71
C ALA A 40 -0.91 14.47 1.99
N PRO A 41 -0.82 13.82 3.16
CA PRO A 41 -1.15 12.42 3.44
C PRO A 41 -2.66 12.20 3.67
N TYR A 42 -3.17 11.00 3.39
CA TYR A 42 -4.57 10.62 3.69
C TYR A 42 -4.80 10.28 5.16
N GLY A 43 -3.75 9.87 5.86
CA GLY A 43 -3.86 9.37 7.24
C GLY A 43 -4.58 10.25 8.26
N PRO A 44 -4.45 11.58 8.25
CA PRO A 44 -5.17 12.49 9.15
C PRO A 44 -6.50 13.01 8.60
N ARG A 45 -6.90 12.65 7.36
CA ARG A 45 -8.08 13.20 6.69
C ARG A 45 -9.38 12.51 7.13
N PRO A 46 -10.52 13.22 7.06
CA PRO A 46 -11.84 12.61 7.24
C PRO A 46 -12.13 11.54 6.18
N ALA A 47 -12.89 10.51 6.56
CA ALA A 47 -13.25 9.39 5.69
C ALA A 47 -13.92 9.83 4.37
N GLU A 48 -14.80 10.85 4.43
CA GLU A 48 -15.49 11.39 3.25
C GLU A 48 -14.52 11.94 2.20
N GLN A 49 -13.51 12.70 2.63
CA GLN A 49 -12.48 13.21 1.71
C GLN A 49 -11.65 12.07 1.10
N ILE A 50 -11.28 11.08 1.92
CA ILE A 50 -10.53 9.92 1.45
C ILE A 50 -11.33 9.15 0.40
N ARG A 51 -12.64 8.98 0.64
CA ARG A 51 -13.56 8.33 -0.30
C ARG A 51 -13.60 9.08 -1.63
N GLU A 52 -13.89 10.38 -1.59
CA GLU A 52 -13.95 11.22 -2.78
C GLU A 52 -12.65 11.15 -3.59
N TYR A 53 -11.51 11.37 -2.94
CA TYR A 53 -10.21 11.37 -3.60
C TYR A 53 -9.87 10.01 -4.20
N THR A 54 -10.14 8.93 -3.47
CA THR A 54 -9.86 7.59 -3.97
C THR A 54 -10.71 7.24 -5.18
N TRP A 55 -11.98 7.64 -5.22
CA TRP A 55 -12.83 7.46 -6.38
C TRP A 55 -12.34 8.24 -7.61
N GLN A 56 -11.77 9.43 -7.43
CA GLN A 56 -11.16 10.16 -8.54
C GLN A 56 -9.94 9.41 -9.10
N LEU A 57 -9.10 8.84 -8.25
CA LEU A 57 -7.99 8.00 -8.68
C LEU A 57 -8.45 6.74 -9.42
N VAL A 58 -9.50 6.09 -8.92
CA VAL A 58 -10.11 4.91 -9.58
C VAL A 58 -10.64 5.27 -10.96
N LYS A 59 -11.41 6.36 -11.09
CA LYS A 59 -11.92 6.83 -12.39
C LYS A 59 -10.77 7.08 -13.36
N PHE A 60 -9.71 7.76 -12.93
CA PHE A 60 -8.51 7.95 -13.75
C PHE A 60 -7.91 6.63 -14.22
N LEU A 61 -7.74 5.65 -13.34
CA LEU A 61 -7.22 4.33 -13.73
C LEU A 61 -8.13 3.62 -14.73
N LEU A 62 -9.43 3.78 -14.63
CA LEU A 62 -10.38 3.21 -15.60
C LEU A 62 -10.21 3.82 -16.99
N THR A 63 -9.86 5.12 -17.13
CA THR A 63 -9.54 5.72 -18.45
C THR A 63 -8.27 5.11 -19.07
N LYS A 64 -7.42 4.45 -18.27
CA LYS A 64 -6.22 3.74 -18.73
C LYS A 64 -6.46 2.28 -19.11
N ASP A 65 -7.71 1.86 -19.17
CA ASP A 65 -8.13 0.49 -19.50
C ASP A 65 -7.37 -0.60 -18.71
N VAL A 66 -7.29 -0.41 -17.39
CA VAL A 66 -6.61 -1.37 -16.51
C VAL A 66 -7.42 -2.66 -16.34
N LYS A 67 -6.76 -3.83 -16.31
CA LYS A 67 -7.41 -5.13 -16.10
C LYS A 67 -7.71 -5.45 -14.64
N MET A 68 -7.06 -4.76 -13.70
CA MET A 68 -7.17 -4.94 -12.25
C MET A 68 -6.75 -3.65 -11.56
N ILE A 69 -7.31 -3.37 -10.39
CA ILE A 69 -6.90 -2.24 -9.54
C ILE A 69 -6.34 -2.76 -8.21
N VAL A 70 -5.21 -2.23 -7.80
CA VAL A 70 -4.60 -2.43 -6.48
C VAL A 70 -4.62 -1.11 -5.70
N ILE A 71 -5.40 -1.08 -4.63
CA ILE A 71 -5.40 0.05 -3.67
C ILE A 71 -4.21 -0.18 -2.73
N ALA A 72 -3.06 0.41 -3.07
CA ALA A 72 -1.83 0.25 -2.30
C ALA A 72 -1.89 0.97 -0.95
N CYS A 73 -2.62 2.09 -0.87
CA CYS A 73 -2.79 2.86 0.35
C CYS A 73 -3.64 2.11 1.40
N ASN A 74 -3.05 1.84 2.56
CA ASN A 74 -3.78 1.21 3.69
C ASN A 74 -4.95 2.07 4.16
N THR A 75 -4.76 3.39 4.22
CA THR A 75 -5.80 4.35 4.63
C THR A 75 -6.98 4.35 3.65
N ALA A 76 -6.71 4.40 2.36
CA ALA A 76 -7.76 4.32 1.34
C ALA A 76 -8.47 2.96 1.37
N THR A 77 -7.70 1.86 1.46
CA THR A 77 -8.27 0.51 1.61
C THR A 77 -9.23 0.42 2.78
N ALA A 78 -8.84 0.98 3.94
CA ALA A 78 -9.65 0.95 5.15
C ALA A 78 -11.00 1.67 4.99
N VAL A 79 -11.06 2.69 4.14
CA VAL A 79 -12.26 3.54 3.98
C VAL A 79 -13.17 3.07 2.86
N VAL A 80 -12.64 2.67 1.69
CA VAL A 80 -13.48 2.53 0.48
C VAL A 80 -13.33 1.22 -0.27
N TRP A 81 -12.47 0.28 0.14
CA TRP A 81 -12.20 -0.92 -0.66
C TRP A 81 -13.46 -1.76 -0.95
N GLU A 82 -14.31 -2.00 0.07
CA GLU A 82 -15.53 -2.81 -0.12
C GLU A 82 -16.50 -2.15 -1.11
N GLU A 83 -16.60 -0.82 -1.07
CA GLU A 83 -17.45 -0.03 -1.97
C GLU A 83 -16.95 -0.12 -3.42
N ILE A 84 -15.66 0.13 -3.65
CA ILE A 84 -15.05 0.09 -4.98
C ILE A 84 -15.10 -1.33 -5.55
N LYS A 85 -14.77 -2.34 -4.74
CA LYS A 85 -14.85 -3.75 -5.15
C LYS A 85 -16.26 -4.16 -5.56
N GLY A 86 -17.28 -3.64 -4.88
CA GLY A 86 -18.69 -3.92 -5.21
C GLY A 86 -19.20 -3.18 -6.45
N ALA A 87 -18.57 -2.08 -6.82
CA ALA A 87 -19.00 -1.23 -7.93
C ALA A 87 -18.34 -1.57 -9.28
N LEU A 88 -17.18 -2.22 -9.28
CA LEU A 88 -16.41 -2.49 -10.51
C LEU A 88 -16.53 -3.93 -10.97
N ASN A 89 -16.50 -4.12 -12.31
CA ASN A 89 -16.52 -5.43 -12.97
C ASN A 89 -15.12 -6.04 -13.15
N ILE A 90 -14.06 -5.32 -12.75
CA ILE A 90 -12.68 -5.81 -12.76
C ILE A 90 -12.24 -6.14 -11.33
N PRO A 91 -11.26 -7.05 -11.13
CA PRO A 91 -10.75 -7.36 -9.81
C PRO A 91 -10.17 -6.13 -9.10
N VAL A 92 -10.53 -5.95 -7.82
CA VAL A 92 -10.02 -4.87 -6.97
C VAL A 92 -9.43 -5.48 -5.70
N LEU A 93 -8.14 -5.29 -5.49
CA LEU A 93 -7.42 -5.68 -4.28
C LEU A 93 -7.10 -4.47 -3.41
N GLY A 94 -7.26 -4.65 -2.10
CA GLY A 94 -6.75 -3.73 -1.09
C GLY A 94 -5.76 -4.45 -0.18
N VAL A 95 -4.80 -3.72 0.34
CA VAL A 95 -3.65 -4.28 1.08
C VAL A 95 -3.98 -4.84 2.48
N VAL A 96 -5.17 -4.57 3.02
CA VAL A 96 -5.52 -4.95 4.40
C VAL A 96 -5.76 -6.45 4.54
N LEU A 97 -6.52 -7.06 3.65
CA LEU A 97 -6.88 -8.48 3.73
C LEU A 97 -5.65 -9.40 3.57
N PRO A 98 -4.78 -9.20 2.56
CA PRO A 98 -3.54 -9.98 2.43
C PRO A 98 -2.64 -9.86 3.65
N GLY A 99 -2.41 -8.65 4.15
CA GLY A 99 -1.63 -8.41 5.36
C GLY A 99 -2.21 -9.09 6.61
N SER A 100 -3.53 -9.06 6.78
CA SER A 100 -4.23 -9.74 7.87
C SER A 100 -4.08 -11.26 7.80
N SER A 101 -4.27 -11.83 6.62
CA SER A 101 -4.13 -13.27 6.38
C SER A 101 -2.71 -13.78 6.64
N ALA A 102 -1.71 -13.02 6.19
CA ALA A 102 -0.30 -13.34 6.43
C ALA A 102 0.08 -13.24 7.91
N ALA A 103 -0.46 -12.25 8.62
CA ALA A 103 -0.23 -12.10 10.06
C ALA A 103 -0.78 -13.30 10.85
N ILE A 104 -2.01 -13.73 10.54
CA ILE A 104 -2.63 -14.91 11.16
C ILE A 104 -1.78 -16.17 10.94
N LYS A 105 -1.32 -16.39 9.70
CA LYS A 105 -0.49 -17.55 9.35
C LYS A 105 0.89 -17.52 10.01
N SER A 106 1.41 -16.34 10.32
CA SER A 106 2.76 -16.16 10.88
C SER A 106 2.80 -16.20 12.41
N SER A 107 1.70 -15.82 13.08
CA SER A 107 1.66 -15.75 14.53
C SER A 107 1.56 -17.14 15.13
N GLN A 108 2.44 -17.42 16.10
CA GLN A 108 2.46 -18.66 16.87
C GLN A 108 1.76 -18.52 18.23
N SER A 109 1.86 -17.34 18.84
CA SER A 109 1.26 -17.06 20.14
C SER A 109 -0.18 -16.54 20.05
N GLY A 110 -0.64 -16.18 18.86
CA GLY A 110 -1.92 -15.51 18.65
C GLY A 110 -1.92 -14.01 19.00
N HIS A 111 -0.76 -13.41 19.28
CA HIS A 111 -0.63 -11.98 19.62
C HIS A 111 -0.05 -11.21 18.45
N ILE A 112 -0.91 -10.46 17.75
CA ILE A 112 -0.58 -9.70 16.55
C ILE A 112 -0.60 -8.21 16.85
N GLY A 113 0.49 -7.52 16.54
CA GLY A 113 0.55 -6.06 16.50
C GLY A 113 0.18 -5.52 15.13
N VAL A 114 -0.47 -4.37 15.11
CA VAL A 114 -0.72 -3.61 13.87
C VAL A 114 -0.27 -2.18 14.08
N ILE A 115 0.63 -1.70 13.24
CA ILE A 115 0.97 -0.27 13.20
C ILE A 115 0.43 0.37 11.91
N GLY A 116 -0.07 1.60 12.02
CA GLY A 116 -0.70 2.29 10.88
C GLY A 116 -0.81 3.79 11.10
N THR A 117 -1.37 4.46 10.09
CA THR A 117 -1.74 5.87 10.20
C THR A 117 -2.93 6.05 11.17
N PRO A 118 -3.18 7.29 11.66
CA PRO A 118 -4.32 7.53 12.54
C PRO A 118 -5.65 6.99 12.01
N MET A 119 -5.99 7.25 10.75
CA MET A 119 -7.25 6.79 10.15
C MET A 119 -7.28 5.27 9.98
N THR A 120 -6.18 4.63 9.56
CA THR A 120 -6.10 3.17 9.45
C THR A 120 -6.37 2.49 10.79
N ILE A 121 -5.81 3.02 11.87
CA ILE A 121 -6.01 2.47 13.22
C ILE A 121 -7.42 2.80 13.74
N ALA A 122 -7.90 4.03 13.57
CA ALA A 122 -9.23 4.44 14.00
C ALA A 122 -10.37 3.66 13.31
N SER A 123 -10.17 3.24 12.05
CA SER A 123 -11.12 2.39 11.31
C SER A 123 -11.29 0.99 11.90
N ASN A 124 -10.32 0.55 12.69
CA ASN A 124 -10.24 -0.81 13.25
C ASN A 124 -10.28 -1.96 12.22
N ILE A 125 -10.00 -1.67 10.94
CA ILE A 125 -10.20 -2.61 9.83
C ILE A 125 -9.33 -3.86 9.95
N TYR A 126 -8.06 -3.72 10.40
CA TYR A 126 -7.17 -4.86 10.57
C TYR A 126 -7.66 -5.81 11.67
N GLU A 127 -8.06 -5.27 12.83
CA GLU A 127 -8.60 -6.09 13.90
C GLU A 127 -9.88 -6.79 13.46
N GLN A 128 -10.80 -6.07 12.81
CA GLN A 128 -12.04 -6.66 12.29
C GLN A 128 -11.74 -7.80 11.30
N LYS A 129 -10.83 -7.63 10.34
CA LYS A 129 -10.49 -8.69 9.37
C LYS A 129 -9.77 -9.87 10.04
N ILE A 130 -8.83 -9.61 10.95
CA ILE A 130 -8.15 -10.67 11.71
C ILE A 130 -9.14 -11.45 12.58
N LYS A 131 -9.99 -10.77 13.33
CA LYS A 131 -11.00 -11.41 14.20
C LYS A 131 -12.06 -12.17 13.40
N HIS A 132 -12.44 -11.67 12.23
CA HIS A 132 -13.37 -12.36 11.34
C HIS A 132 -12.79 -13.70 10.84
N LEU A 133 -11.50 -13.71 10.45
CA LEU A 133 -10.83 -14.89 9.94
C LEU A 133 -10.36 -15.84 11.04
N ALA A 134 -9.98 -15.30 12.20
CA ALA A 134 -9.41 -16.04 13.32
C ALA A 134 -9.80 -15.37 14.66
N PRO A 135 -11.01 -15.65 15.20
CA PRO A 135 -11.56 -14.98 16.38
C PRO A 135 -10.70 -15.09 17.65
N GLN A 136 -9.86 -16.13 17.74
CA GLN A 136 -8.96 -16.40 18.87
C GLN A 136 -7.74 -15.47 18.92
N MET A 137 -7.40 -14.78 17.82
CA MET A 137 -6.23 -13.91 17.78
C MET A 137 -6.43 -12.66 18.66
N ASN A 138 -5.37 -12.24 19.36
CA ASN A 138 -5.33 -10.98 20.10
C ASN A 138 -4.62 -9.93 19.28
N VAL A 139 -5.28 -8.78 19.01
CA VAL A 139 -4.76 -7.72 18.17
C VAL A 139 -4.49 -6.48 19.00
N LEU A 140 -3.27 -5.95 18.91
CA LEU A 140 -2.84 -4.70 19.51
C LEU A 140 -2.53 -3.68 18.40
N SER A 141 -3.39 -2.68 18.25
CA SER A 141 -3.26 -1.65 17.22
C SER A 141 -2.60 -0.38 17.77
N LEU A 142 -1.67 0.20 17.00
CA LEU A 142 -0.90 1.38 17.41
C LEU A 142 -0.78 2.38 16.26
N SER A 143 -1.21 3.62 16.49
CA SER A 143 -1.04 4.71 15.53
C SER A 143 0.38 5.27 15.56
N CYS A 144 1.01 5.36 14.38
CA CYS A 144 2.37 5.88 14.21
C CYS A 144 2.41 7.06 13.21
N PRO A 145 1.82 8.24 13.55
CA PRO A 145 1.63 9.35 12.60
C PRO A 145 2.94 9.97 12.09
N ARG A 146 4.05 9.79 12.81
CA ARG A 146 5.35 10.37 12.46
C ARG A 146 6.18 9.52 11.49
N PHE A 147 5.79 8.26 11.23
CA PHE A 147 6.62 7.34 10.43
C PHE A 147 6.62 7.68 8.94
N ALA A 148 5.47 8.00 8.35
CA ALA A 148 5.40 8.39 6.95
C ALA A 148 6.18 9.69 6.68
N PRO A 149 6.03 10.79 7.46
CA PRO A 149 6.86 11.98 7.32
C PRO A 149 8.37 11.74 7.37
N ILE A 150 8.85 10.85 8.26
CA ILE A 150 10.27 10.49 8.33
C ILE A 150 10.76 9.85 7.04
N VAL A 151 9.93 8.99 6.45
CA VAL A 151 10.27 8.31 5.20
C VAL A 151 10.29 9.30 4.03
N GLU A 152 9.29 10.17 3.93
CA GLU A 152 9.17 11.16 2.86
C GLU A 152 10.28 12.24 2.92
N SER A 153 10.77 12.58 4.12
CA SER A 153 11.90 13.49 4.30
C SER A 153 13.28 12.85 4.06
N ASN A 154 13.32 11.57 3.68
CA ASN A 154 14.56 10.78 3.51
C ASN A 154 15.44 10.72 4.77
N GLU A 155 14.84 10.85 5.96
CA GLU A 155 15.56 10.84 7.24
C GLU A 155 15.59 9.47 7.91
N ILE A 156 15.30 8.40 7.19
CA ILE A 156 15.16 7.03 7.72
C ILE A 156 16.38 6.53 8.51
N ASN A 157 17.58 7.01 8.18
CA ASN A 157 18.83 6.60 8.86
C ASN A 157 19.23 7.53 10.01
N SER A 158 18.48 8.60 10.26
CA SER A 158 18.82 9.60 11.28
C SER A 158 18.67 9.08 12.72
N SER A 159 19.39 9.68 13.64
CA SER A 159 19.22 9.41 15.07
C SER A 159 17.83 9.83 15.57
N VAL A 160 17.22 10.81 14.92
CA VAL A 160 15.86 11.28 15.21
C VAL A 160 14.85 10.20 14.82
N ALA A 161 14.95 9.62 13.63
CA ALA A 161 14.11 8.51 13.20
C ALA A 161 14.18 7.33 14.18
N LYS A 162 15.39 6.93 14.58
CA LYS A 162 15.60 5.85 15.55
C LYS A 162 14.89 6.13 16.89
N LYS A 163 15.04 7.35 17.44
CA LYS A 163 14.37 7.76 18.68
C LYS A 163 12.84 7.75 18.57
N ILE A 164 12.31 8.25 17.44
CA ILE A 164 10.86 8.28 17.19
C ILE A 164 10.31 6.87 17.09
N VAL A 165 10.95 6.00 16.31
CA VAL A 165 10.50 4.60 16.15
C VAL A 165 10.56 3.87 17.49
N TYR A 166 11.66 3.99 18.23
CA TYR A 166 11.82 3.38 19.55
C TYR A 166 10.71 3.81 20.52
N ALA A 167 10.50 5.13 20.67
CA ALA A 167 9.48 5.66 21.57
C ALA A 167 8.06 5.26 21.17
N SER A 168 7.76 5.28 19.84
CA SER A 168 6.44 4.91 19.34
C SER A 168 6.15 3.43 19.52
N MET A 169 7.14 2.54 19.30
CA MET A 169 6.95 1.09 19.35
C MET A 169 6.95 0.50 20.76
N ALA A 170 7.40 1.23 21.76
CA ALA A 170 7.52 0.77 23.15
C ALA A 170 6.25 0.06 23.69
N PRO A 171 5.01 0.49 23.37
CA PRO A 171 3.80 -0.18 23.84
C PRO A 171 3.61 -1.62 23.32
N LEU A 172 4.27 -2.01 22.21
CA LEU A 172 4.15 -3.33 21.58
C LEU A 172 5.31 -4.28 21.90
N VAL A 173 6.44 -3.74 22.37
CA VAL A 173 7.64 -4.54 22.67
C VAL A 173 7.33 -5.63 23.70
N GLY A 174 7.68 -6.88 23.37
CA GLY A 174 7.47 -8.05 24.21
C GLY A 174 6.01 -8.52 24.33
N LYS A 175 5.06 -7.89 23.62
CA LYS A 175 3.64 -8.21 23.69
C LYS A 175 3.08 -8.94 22.47
N VAL A 176 3.82 -8.94 21.37
CA VAL A 176 3.40 -9.51 20.10
C VAL A 176 4.52 -10.35 19.48
N ASP A 177 4.17 -11.40 18.76
CA ASP A 177 5.11 -12.21 18.00
C ASP A 177 5.10 -11.87 16.50
N THR A 178 4.09 -11.18 16.07
CA THR A 178 3.87 -10.78 14.67
C THR A 178 3.43 -9.32 14.62
N LEU A 179 3.97 -8.54 13.69
CA LEU A 179 3.66 -7.13 13.52
C LEU A 179 3.35 -6.80 12.07
N VAL A 180 2.14 -6.30 11.82
CA VAL A 180 1.73 -5.80 10.50
C VAL A 180 2.19 -4.36 10.30
N LEU A 181 2.89 -4.13 9.19
CA LEU A 181 3.26 -2.81 8.71
C LEU A 181 2.10 -2.25 7.87
N GLY A 182 1.14 -1.62 8.56
CA GLY A 182 -0.13 -1.14 8.00
C GLY A 182 -0.06 0.24 7.34
N CYS A 183 1.04 0.53 6.66
CA CYS A 183 1.25 1.71 5.83
C CYS A 183 2.33 1.42 4.80
N THR A 184 2.16 1.90 3.58
CA THR A 184 3.08 1.69 2.45
C THR A 184 4.49 2.24 2.67
N HIS A 185 4.65 3.22 3.54
CA HIS A 185 5.95 3.80 3.92
C HIS A 185 6.73 2.93 4.92
N TYR A 186 6.04 2.15 5.76
CA TYR A 186 6.68 1.49 6.91
C TYR A 186 7.68 0.38 6.55
N PRO A 187 7.57 -0.31 5.40
CA PRO A 187 8.60 -1.25 4.95
C PRO A 187 9.99 -0.62 4.82
N LEU A 188 10.10 0.70 4.55
CA LEU A 188 11.37 1.42 4.49
C LEU A 188 11.99 1.65 5.88
N LEU A 189 11.19 1.60 6.94
CA LEU A 189 11.64 1.64 8.34
C LEU A 189 11.87 0.23 8.93
N ARG A 190 11.69 -0.84 8.14
CA ARG A 190 11.80 -2.23 8.60
C ARG A 190 13.08 -2.50 9.43
N PRO A 191 14.29 -2.06 9.03
CA PRO A 191 15.50 -2.35 9.83
C PRO A 191 15.42 -1.77 11.25
N ILE A 192 14.89 -0.55 11.41
CA ILE A 192 14.75 0.09 12.72
C ILE A 192 13.64 -0.57 13.52
N ILE A 193 12.48 -0.81 12.90
CA ILE A 193 11.35 -1.47 13.55
C ILE A 193 11.75 -2.86 14.02
N GLN A 194 12.45 -3.64 13.18
CA GLN A 194 12.94 -4.98 13.56
C GLN A 194 13.91 -4.92 14.74
N ASN A 195 14.81 -3.94 14.74
CA ASN A 195 15.76 -3.77 15.85
C ASN A 195 15.05 -3.45 17.18
N VAL A 196 13.98 -2.64 17.13
CA VAL A 196 13.20 -2.28 18.33
C VAL A 196 12.34 -3.44 18.83
N MET A 197 11.70 -4.16 17.92
CA MET A 197 10.81 -5.27 18.26
C MET A 197 11.56 -6.56 18.62
N GLY A 198 12.84 -6.66 18.24
CA GLY A 198 13.65 -7.86 18.41
C GLY A 198 13.51 -8.87 17.26
N PRO A 199 14.48 -9.81 17.14
CA PRO A 199 14.57 -10.73 15.99
C PRO A 199 13.46 -11.80 15.98
N SER A 200 12.81 -12.05 17.11
CA SER A 200 11.73 -13.04 17.21
C SER A 200 10.39 -12.54 16.67
N VAL A 201 10.21 -11.23 16.54
CA VAL A 201 8.96 -10.66 16.01
C VAL A 201 8.95 -10.71 14.49
N LYS A 202 7.94 -11.35 13.92
CA LYS A 202 7.74 -11.44 12.47
C LYS A 202 7.12 -10.15 11.94
N LEU A 203 7.82 -9.42 11.07
CA LEU A 203 7.26 -8.24 10.40
C LEU A 203 6.55 -8.63 9.10
N ILE A 204 5.28 -8.28 8.99
CA ILE A 204 4.44 -8.51 7.81
C ILE A 204 4.32 -7.23 7.00
N ASP A 205 4.77 -7.27 5.76
CA ASP A 205 4.59 -6.21 4.77
C ASP A 205 3.29 -6.47 4.00
N SER A 206 2.27 -5.67 4.28
CA SER A 206 0.96 -5.85 3.64
C SER A 206 1.02 -5.68 2.12
N GLY A 207 1.90 -4.82 1.60
CA GLY A 207 2.09 -4.62 0.17
C GLY A 207 2.70 -5.84 -0.52
N ALA A 208 3.74 -6.42 0.08
CA ALA A 208 4.38 -7.62 -0.46
C ALA A 208 3.42 -8.83 -0.49
N GLU A 209 2.59 -8.98 0.55
CA GLU A 209 1.56 -10.02 0.59
C GLU A 209 0.47 -9.77 -0.46
N THR A 210 0.11 -8.50 -0.71
CA THR A 210 -0.88 -8.15 -1.74
C THR A 210 -0.43 -8.59 -3.14
N VAL A 211 0.85 -8.46 -3.46
CA VAL A 211 1.38 -8.89 -4.77
C VAL A 211 1.25 -10.42 -4.96
N ARG A 212 1.37 -11.20 -3.90
CA ARG A 212 1.09 -12.65 -3.96
C ARG A 212 -0.38 -12.92 -4.34
N ASP A 213 -1.31 -12.17 -3.72
CA ASP A 213 -2.73 -12.30 -4.04
C ASP A 213 -3.04 -11.78 -5.45
N VAL A 214 -2.34 -10.74 -5.95
CA VAL A 214 -2.38 -10.33 -7.36
C VAL A 214 -2.05 -11.52 -8.26
N SER A 215 -0.94 -12.22 -8.02
CA SER A 215 -0.55 -13.40 -8.80
C SER A 215 -1.63 -14.49 -8.79
N VAL A 216 -2.25 -14.74 -7.64
CA VAL A 216 -3.33 -15.74 -7.52
C VAL A 216 -4.53 -15.33 -8.35
N LEU A 217 -4.96 -14.06 -8.30
CA LEU A 217 -6.13 -13.58 -9.05
C LEU A 217 -5.87 -13.51 -10.55
N LEU A 218 -4.68 -13.10 -10.98
CA LEU A 218 -4.31 -13.12 -12.40
C LEU A 218 -4.43 -14.52 -12.98
N ASN A 219 -3.97 -15.55 -12.24
CA ASN A 219 -4.11 -16.95 -12.65
C ASN A 219 -5.56 -17.42 -12.60
N TYR A 220 -6.30 -17.09 -11.54
CA TYR A 220 -7.69 -17.52 -11.36
C TYR A 220 -8.61 -16.99 -12.47
N PHE A 221 -8.43 -15.73 -12.87
CA PHE A 221 -9.21 -15.10 -13.95
C PHE A 221 -8.60 -15.31 -15.34
N GLU A 222 -7.45 -15.98 -15.44
CA GLU A 222 -6.73 -16.20 -16.70
C GLU A 222 -6.34 -14.91 -17.43
N ILE A 223 -6.07 -13.84 -16.65
CA ILE A 223 -5.73 -12.50 -17.15
C ILE A 223 -4.24 -12.15 -17.00
N ASN A 224 -3.36 -13.13 -16.87
CA ASN A 224 -1.93 -12.91 -16.94
C ASN A 224 -1.54 -12.29 -18.29
N ARG A 225 -0.54 -11.41 -18.28
CA ARG A 225 0.04 -10.89 -19.52
C ARG A 225 0.74 -12.02 -20.29
N SER A 226 0.62 -11.98 -21.63
CA SER A 226 1.38 -12.89 -22.51
C SER A 226 2.87 -12.57 -22.42
N ARG A 227 3.68 -13.62 -22.30
CA ARG A 227 5.16 -13.49 -22.35
C ARG A 227 5.70 -13.27 -23.76
N GLU A 228 4.88 -13.47 -24.77
CA GLU A 228 5.23 -13.29 -26.19
C GLU A 228 5.17 -11.82 -26.61
N VAL A 229 4.53 -10.95 -25.80
CA VAL A 229 4.43 -9.51 -26.07
C VAL A 229 5.57 -8.80 -25.36
N GLU A 230 6.54 -8.29 -26.15
CA GLU A 230 7.76 -7.66 -25.63
C GLU A 230 7.51 -6.28 -25.01
N ASP A 231 6.59 -5.48 -25.59
CA ASP A 231 6.33 -4.10 -25.18
C ASP A 231 5.52 -4.03 -23.88
N LYS A 232 6.24 -4.01 -22.75
CA LYS A 232 5.68 -3.79 -21.43
C LYS A 232 5.47 -2.29 -21.19
N THR A 233 4.28 -1.91 -20.75
CA THR A 233 3.94 -0.53 -20.41
C THR A 233 4.18 -0.27 -18.91
N GLU A 234 4.88 0.80 -18.60
CA GLU A 234 5.05 1.32 -17.23
C GLU A 234 4.79 2.83 -17.23
N GLU A 235 3.67 3.23 -16.66
CA GLU A 235 3.26 4.63 -16.59
C GLU A 235 3.12 5.06 -15.13
N TYR A 236 3.71 6.22 -14.80
CA TYR A 236 3.66 6.79 -13.46
C TYR A 236 3.06 8.19 -13.51
N TYR A 237 2.05 8.41 -12.67
CA TYR A 237 1.32 9.66 -12.58
C TYR A 237 1.34 10.24 -11.17
N THR A 238 1.37 11.57 -11.08
CA THR A 238 1.26 12.30 -9.81
C THR A 238 0.37 13.53 -9.97
N THR A 239 -0.35 13.87 -8.91
CA THR A 239 -1.14 15.11 -8.84
C THR A 239 -0.33 16.33 -8.37
N ALA A 240 0.96 16.15 -8.01
CA ALA A 240 1.85 17.20 -7.53
C ALA A 240 3.07 17.41 -8.45
N SER A 241 4.18 17.85 -7.88
CA SER A 241 5.43 18.06 -8.61
C SER A 241 5.96 16.77 -9.23
N VAL A 242 6.10 16.77 -10.56
CA VAL A 242 6.73 15.66 -11.31
C VAL A 242 8.16 15.41 -10.84
N LEU A 243 8.96 16.48 -10.66
CA LEU A 243 10.35 16.35 -10.25
C LEU A 243 10.49 15.70 -8.86
N GLY A 244 9.76 16.19 -7.87
CA GLY A 244 9.84 15.63 -6.50
C GLY A 244 9.34 14.20 -6.44
N PHE A 245 8.28 13.86 -7.18
CA PHE A 245 7.81 12.48 -7.26
C PHE A 245 8.84 11.57 -7.95
N LYS A 246 9.42 12.03 -9.08
CA LYS A 246 10.40 11.27 -9.85
C LYS A 246 11.64 10.94 -9.04
N GLU A 247 12.21 11.90 -8.31
CA GLU A 247 13.38 11.69 -7.44
C GLU A 247 13.15 10.54 -6.44
N ILE A 248 12.01 10.54 -5.77
CA ILE A 248 11.66 9.48 -4.81
C ILE A 248 11.41 8.15 -5.54
N ALA A 249 10.70 8.19 -6.66
CA ALA A 249 10.38 6.99 -7.42
C ALA A 249 11.65 6.28 -7.93
N GLU A 250 12.58 7.02 -8.51
CA GLU A 250 13.87 6.48 -8.98
C GLU A 250 14.71 5.90 -7.85
N GLN A 251 14.73 6.60 -6.70
CA GLN A 251 15.43 6.10 -5.52
C GLN A 251 14.82 4.78 -4.99
N TRP A 252 13.50 4.66 -4.96
CA TRP A 252 12.82 3.50 -4.35
C TRP A 252 12.69 2.33 -5.31
N LEU A 253 12.55 2.58 -6.60
CA LEU A 253 12.48 1.54 -7.64
C LEU A 253 13.87 1.09 -8.12
N GLY A 254 14.89 1.96 -8.00
CA GLY A 254 16.26 1.68 -8.41
C GLY A 254 16.47 1.77 -9.92
N GLU A 255 15.61 2.50 -10.63
CA GLU A 255 15.65 2.68 -12.08
C GLU A 255 15.08 4.04 -12.48
N GLU A 256 15.39 4.52 -13.68
CA GLU A 256 14.78 5.72 -14.24
C GLU A 256 13.31 5.49 -14.56
N VAL A 257 12.46 6.48 -14.23
CA VAL A 257 11.02 6.43 -14.51
C VAL A 257 10.53 7.69 -15.20
N ALA A 258 9.63 7.54 -16.15
CA ALA A 258 8.90 8.64 -16.76
C ALA A 258 7.66 8.96 -15.93
N VAL A 259 7.60 10.15 -15.34
CA VAL A 259 6.47 10.58 -14.51
C VAL A 259 5.70 11.68 -15.23
N GLN A 260 4.37 11.61 -15.19
CA GLN A 260 3.47 12.61 -15.78
C GLN A 260 2.63 13.27 -14.69
N HIS A 261 2.36 14.56 -14.84
CA HIS A 261 1.41 15.28 -14.01
C HIS A 261 -0.02 15.02 -14.49
N VAL A 262 -0.94 14.83 -13.56
CA VAL A 262 -2.38 14.72 -13.85
C VAL A 262 -3.17 15.70 -12.98
N ASP A 263 -4.11 16.42 -13.61
CA ASP A 263 -5.10 17.26 -12.95
C ASP A 263 -6.45 16.53 -12.96
N LEU A 264 -6.76 15.86 -11.86
CA LEU A 264 -7.97 15.02 -11.75
C LEU A 264 -9.28 15.81 -11.90
N GLY A 265 -9.28 17.13 -11.63
CA GLY A 265 -10.44 17.98 -11.85
C GLY A 265 -10.78 18.17 -13.33
N LYS A 266 -9.77 18.30 -14.18
CA LYS A 266 -9.93 18.49 -15.61
C LYS A 266 -10.13 17.20 -16.41
N GLU A 267 -9.49 16.13 -15.97
CA GLU A 267 -9.56 14.84 -16.66
C GLU A 267 -10.94 14.15 -16.52
N LEU A 268 -11.62 14.40 -15.39
CA LEU A 268 -12.94 13.81 -15.10
C LEU A 268 -14.13 14.66 -15.58
N GLU A 269 -13.91 15.88 -16.06
CA GLU A 269 -14.95 16.72 -16.66
C GLU A 269 -15.16 16.45 -18.18
N ASN A 270 -14.27 15.67 -18.80
CA ASN A 270 -14.29 15.39 -20.24
C ASN A 270 -14.93 14.03 -20.62
N ASP A 271 -15.42 13.29 -19.64
CA ASP A 271 -16.19 12.03 -19.79
C ASP A 271 -17.66 12.24 -19.35
#